data_c4cab0ee734da8781c87195284bea116
#
_entry.id   c4cab0ee734da8781c87195284bea116
#
_cell.length_a   1.000
_cell.length_b   1.000
_cell.length_c   1.000
_cell.angle_alpha   90.00
_cell.angle_beta   90.00
_cell.angle_gamma   90.00
#
_symmetry.space_group_name_H-M   'P 1'
#
loop_
_entity.id
_entity.type
_entity.pdbx_description
1 polymer ?
#
loop_
_entity_poly.entity_id
_entity_poly.type
_entity_poly.pdbx_seq_one_letter_code
_entity_poly.pdbx_strand_id
1 'polypeptide(L)'
;TSTLASKLKENAKLSARDAFRTKILFNTSQLLQKAEDASEIFDITATQLIKLLGRNLVVAPVEKKKNGIVQGTLYNAETGIKSEKVFNEKEQEILQWVLKNRKRAGAMTERFSEEPYLYLSIYAAQNRYGVIGIFIGQKPLDVFENSILLSILGECAMALDREQSAREKEEAAVMAKNEQLRVNL
;
A
#
# COMPACT_ATOMS: atom_id res chain seq x y z
N THR A 1 -42.66 11.59 10.82
CA THR A 1 -42.02 12.61 9.95
C THR A 1 -40.56 12.84 10.26
N SER A 2 -40.15 12.95 11.53
CA SER A 2 -38.71 13.08 11.92
C SER A 2 -37.89 11.83 11.57
N THR A 3 -38.48 10.65 11.66
CA THR A 3 -37.82 9.37 11.33
C THR A 3 -37.56 9.23 9.83
N LEU A 4 -38.48 9.70 8.98
CA LEU A 4 -38.33 9.68 7.52
C LEU A 4 -37.25 10.68 7.07
N ALA A 5 -37.26 11.91 7.59
CA ALA A 5 -36.25 12.92 7.33
C ALA A 5 -34.83 12.45 7.78
N SER A 6 -34.74 11.78 8.95
CA SER A 6 -33.51 11.19 9.46
C SER A 6 -32.99 10.07 8.55
N LYS A 7 -33.86 9.17 8.08
CA LYS A 7 -33.51 8.12 7.10
C LYS A 7 -33.08 8.66 5.76
N LEU A 8 -33.73 9.69 5.24
CA LEU A 8 -33.36 10.35 3.98
C LEU A 8 -31.96 11.01 4.10
N LYS A 9 -31.68 11.67 5.22
CA LYS A 9 -30.39 12.28 5.49
C LYS A 9 -29.28 11.24 5.61
N GLU A 10 -29.54 10.13 6.28
CA GLU A 10 -28.62 9.01 6.42
C GLU A 10 -28.34 8.33 5.07
N ASN A 11 -29.37 8.08 4.24
CA ASN A 11 -29.23 7.54 2.90
C ASN A 11 -28.42 8.47 1.98
N ALA A 12 -28.66 9.79 2.04
CA ALA A 12 -27.88 10.77 1.28
C ALA A 12 -26.41 10.77 1.70
N LYS A 13 -26.11 10.63 2.99
CA LYS A 13 -24.75 10.54 3.53
C LYS A 13 -24.04 9.26 3.09
N LEU A 14 -24.70 8.10 3.10
CA LEU A 14 -24.18 6.83 2.59
C LEU A 14 -23.91 6.90 1.09
N SER A 15 -24.82 7.47 0.32
CA SER A 15 -24.67 7.67 -1.14
C SER A 15 -23.49 8.58 -1.47
N ALA A 16 -23.28 9.66 -0.70
CA ALA A 16 -22.14 10.56 -0.86
C ALA A 16 -20.80 9.85 -0.53
N ARG A 17 -20.77 9.00 0.49
CA ARG A 17 -19.61 8.17 0.84
C ARG A 17 -19.28 7.17 -0.25
N ASP A 18 -20.26 6.49 -0.82
CA ASP A 18 -20.08 5.54 -1.91
C ASP A 18 -19.55 6.22 -3.18
N ALA A 19 -20.08 7.40 -3.52
CA ALA A 19 -19.60 8.22 -4.63
C ALA A 19 -18.13 8.65 -4.42
N PHE A 20 -17.79 9.07 -3.22
CA PHE A 20 -16.42 9.45 -2.85
C PHE A 20 -15.46 8.26 -2.94
N ARG A 21 -15.87 7.09 -2.45
CA ARG A 21 -15.12 5.84 -2.56
C ARG A 21 -14.83 5.50 -4.02
N THR A 22 -15.85 5.49 -4.84
CA THR A 22 -15.74 5.18 -6.27
C THR A 22 -14.78 6.14 -6.97
N LYS A 23 -14.87 7.43 -6.68
CA LYS A 23 -13.98 8.45 -7.23
C LYS A 23 -12.52 8.25 -6.84
N ILE A 24 -12.25 7.98 -5.56
CA ILE A 24 -10.88 7.75 -5.07
C ILE A 24 -10.30 6.49 -5.71
N LEU A 25 -11.04 5.38 -5.73
CA LEU A 25 -10.57 4.13 -6.32
C LEU A 25 -10.32 4.28 -7.82
N PHE A 26 -11.20 4.95 -8.55
CA PHE A 26 -11.02 5.21 -9.97
C PHE A 26 -9.78 6.07 -10.25
N ASN A 27 -9.60 7.16 -9.53
CA ASN A 27 -8.43 8.02 -9.67
C ASN A 27 -7.14 7.29 -9.32
N THR A 28 -7.16 6.50 -8.26
CA THR A 28 -6.00 5.69 -7.84
C THR A 28 -5.64 4.68 -8.93
N SER A 29 -6.62 3.95 -9.45
CA SER A 29 -6.40 2.97 -10.52
C SER A 29 -5.82 3.63 -11.77
N GLN A 30 -6.32 4.80 -12.18
CA GLN A 30 -5.77 5.55 -13.32
C GLN A 30 -4.32 5.99 -13.11
N LEU A 31 -3.99 6.48 -11.93
CA LEU A 31 -2.63 6.89 -11.61
C LEU A 31 -1.67 5.70 -11.60
N LEU A 32 -2.09 4.59 -10.99
CA LEU A 32 -1.29 3.37 -10.92
C LEU A 32 -1.06 2.72 -12.29
N GLN A 33 -2.00 2.87 -13.25
CA GLN A 33 -1.82 2.39 -14.62
C GLN A 33 -0.76 3.16 -15.39
N LYS A 34 -0.49 4.42 -15.03
CA LYS A 34 0.50 5.28 -15.68
C LYS A 34 1.87 5.24 -15.02
N ALA A 35 1.96 4.62 -13.85
CA ALA A 35 3.21 4.54 -13.09
C ALA A 35 4.27 3.74 -13.86
N GLU A 36 5.48 4.28 -13.90
CA GLU A 36 6.59 3.73 -14.69
C GLU A 36 7.35 2.64 -13.93
N ASP A 37 7.43 2.75 -12.61
CA ASP A 37 8.19 1.82 -11.76
C ASP A 37 7.54 1.58 -10.39
N ALA A 38 8.11 0.64 -9.64
CA ALA A 38 7.63 0.28 -8.32
C ALA A 38 7.70 1.43 -7.30
N SER A 39 8.70 2.29 -7.39
CA SER A 39 8.84 3.46 -6.51
C SER A 39 7.68 4.43 -6.69
N GLU A 40 7.34 4.72 -7.94
CA GLU A 40 6.20 5.58 -8.27
C GLU A 40 4.87 4.96 -7.83
N ILE A 41 4.70 3.63 -7.96
CA ILE A 41 3.52 2.92 -7.48
C ILE A 41 3.35 3.08 -5.97
N PHE A 42 4.42 2.92 -5.19
CA PHE A 42 4.39 3.13 -3.74
C PHE A 42 4.08 4.60 -3.37
N ASP A 43 4.67 5.55 -4.09
CA ASP A 43 4.44 6.98 -3.88
C ASP A 43 2.98 7.38 -4.14
N ILE A 44 2.40 6.92 -5.23
CA ILE A 44 1.00 7.14 -5.57
C ILE A 44 0.10 6.54 -4.48
N THR A 45 0.37 5.29 -4.09
CA THR A 45 -0.40 4.60 -3.05
C THR A 45 -0.37 5.37 -1.73
N ALA A 46 0.81 5.77 -1.26
CA ALA A 46 0.96 6.55 -0.04
C ALA A 46 0.23 7.89 -0.12
N THR A 47 0.36 8.60 -1.24
CA THR A 47 -0.30 9.90 -1.45
C THR A 47 -1.83 9.78 -1.43
N GLN A 48 -2.40 8.76 -2.08
CA GLN A 48 -3.84 8.52 -2.07
C GLN A 48 -4.35 8.14 -0.68
N LEU A 49 -3.61 7.32 0.06
CA LEU A 49 -3.95 6.95 1.43
C LEU A 49 -3.87 8.14 2.39
N ILE A 50 -2.90 9.02 2.24
CA ILE A 50 -2.82 10.26 3.03
C ILE A 50 -4.03 11.16 2.77
N LYS A 51 -4.41 11.35 1.50
CA LYS A 51 -5.61 12.12 1.14
C LYS A 51 -6.88 11.55 1.75
N LEU A 52 -6.96 10.23 1.85
CA LEU A 52 -8.11 9.54 2.42
C LEU A 52 -8.14 9.59 3.94
N LEU A 53 -7.00 9.26 4.58
CA LEU A 53 -6.94 8.99 6.01
C LEU A 53 -6.44 10.19 6.84
N GLY A 54 -5.71 11.13 6.21
CA GLY A 54 -5.07 12.25 6.91
C GLY A 54 -4.06 11.82 7.96
N ARG A 55 -3.35 10.69 7.73
CA ARG A 55 -2.45 10.08 8.71
C ARG A 55 -1.05 9.87 8.13
N ASN A 56 -0.05 9.92 8.99
CA ASN A 56 1.31 9.57 8.62
C ASN A 56 1.39 8.10 8.21
N LEU A 57 2.19 7.84 7.18
CA LEU A 57 2.39 6.50 6.63
C LEU A 57 3.88 6.17 6.58
N VAL A 58 4.17 4.90 6.70
CA VAL A 58 5.48 4.32 6.43
C VAL A 58 5.31 3.28 5.34
N VAL A 59 6.12 3.36 4.30
CA VAL A 59 6.18 2.36 3.23
C VAL A 59 7.53 1.66 3.28
N ALA A 60 7.51 0.36 3.37
CA ALA A 60 8.66 -0.50 3.51
C ALA A 60 8.70 -1.54 2.37
N PRO A 61 9.30 -1.19 1.20
CA PRO A 61 9.43 -2.12 0.08
C PRO A 61 10.34 -3.31 0.43
N VAL A 62 10.05 -4.47 -0.15
CA VAL A 62 10.96 -5.63 -0.06
C VAL A 62 12.10 -5.45 -1.04
N GLU A 63 13.33 -5.39 -0.53
CA GLU A 63 14.52 -5.41 -1.36
C GLU A 63 14.95 -6.85 -1.63
N LYS A 64 14.93 -7.28 -2.90
CA LYS A 64 15.31 -8.65 -3.31
C LYS A 64 16.77 -9.00 -2.98
N LYS A 65 17.66 -8.01 -2.86
CA LYS A 65 19.09 -8.20 -2.58
C LYS A 65 19.44 -8.30 -1.09
N LYS A 66 18.56 -7.85 -0.22
CA LYS A 66 18.74 -7.92 1.24
C LYS A 66 17.64 -8.82 1.79
N ASN A 67 17.98 -9.85 2.53
CA ASN A 67 17.03 -10.78 3.15
C ASN A 67 16.17 -10.10 4.24
N GLY A 68 15.43 -9.06 3.88
CA GLY A 68 14.53 -8.36 4.80
C GLY A 68 14.28 -6.91 4.42
N ILE A 69 13.45 -6.25 5.22
CA ILE A 69 13.16 -4.82 5.14
C ILE A 69 13.98 -4.10 6.20
N VAL A 70 14.92 -3.28 5.80
CA VAL A 70 15.76 -2.48 6.69
C VAL A 70 15.42 -0.99 6.60
N GLN A 71 15.00 -0.55 5.44
CA GLN A 71 14.73 0.85 5.10
C GLN A 71 13.36 1.01 4.47
N GLY A 72 12.79 2.19 4.62
CA GLY A 72 11.54 2.57 4.02
C GLY A 72 11.42 4.08 3.90
N THR A 73 10.25 4.55 3.54
CA THR A 73 9.93 5.97 3.42
C THR A 73 8.81 6.33 4.39
N LEU A 74 9.03 7.36 5.20
CA LEU A 74 8.03 7.98 6.03
C LEU A 74 7.39 9.13 5.25
N TYR A 75 6.08 9.15 5.19
CA TYR A 75 5.26 10.20 4.59
C TYR A 75 4.53 10.95 5.69
N ASN A 76 4.77 12.24 5.81
CA ASN A 76 4.09 13.10 6.77
C ASN A 76 2.81 13.67 6.14
N ALA A 77 1.68 13.44 6.78
CA ALA A 77 0.36 13.85 6.26
C ALA A 77 0.13 15.36 6.32
N GLU A 78 0.70 16.05 7.30
CA GLU A 78 0.51 17.49 7.49
C GLU A 78 1.39 18.31 6.55
N THR A 79 2.64 17.91 6.38
CA THR A 79 3.63 18.66 5.61
C THR A 79 3.77 18.17 4.18
N GLY A 80 3.33 16.96 3.87
CA GLY A 80 3.57 16.28 2.59
C GLY A 80 5.04 15.88 2.37
N ILE A 81 5.89 16.02 3.39
CA ILE A 81 7.32 15.72 3.29
C ILE A 81 7.54 14.22 3.38
N LYS A 82 8.40 13.72 2.49
CA LYS A 82 8.93 12.35 2.54
C LYS A 82 10.31 12.38 3.21
N SER A 83 10.57 11.38 4.04
CA SER A 83 11.89 11.17 4.65
C SER A 83 12.27 9.70 4.67
N GLU A 84 13.55 9.43 4.63
CA GLU A 84 14.04 8.07 4.80
C GLU A 84 13.76 7.58 6.22
N LYS A 85 13.33 6.35 6.34
CA LYS A 85 13.08 5.65 7.62
C LYS A 85 13.95 4.42 7.69
N VAL A 86 14.88 4.41 8.64
CA VAL A 86 15.61 3.20 9.05
C VAL A 86 14.86 2.53 10.18
N PHE A 87 14.58 1.24 10.05
CA PHE A 87 13.84 0.47 11.02
C PHE A 87 14.77 -0.12 12.08
N ASN A 88 14.41 0.02 13.35
CA ASN A 88 15.08 -0.66 14.43
C ASN A 88 14.78 -2.18 14.43
N GLU A 89 15.47 -2.95 15.26
CA GLU A 89 15.34 -4.42 15.31
C GLU A 89 13.89 -4.88 15.58
N LYS A 90 13.18 -4.21 16.50
CA LYS A 90 11.78 -4.52 16.81
C LYS A 90 10.86 -4.22 15.64
N GLU A 91 11.01 -3.08 14.99
CA GLU A 91 10.26 -2.74 13.79
C GLU A 91 10.53 -3.75 12.67
N GLN A 92 11.77 -4.15 12.45
CA GLN A 92 12.13 -5.18 11.46
C GLN A 92 11.47 -6.52 11.76
N GLU A 93 11.42 -6.95 13.04
CA GLU A 93 10.71 -8.17 13.45
C GLU A 93 9.23 -8.11 13.07
N ILE A 94 8.56 -6.97 13.34
CA ILE A 94 7.16 -6.77 13.01
C ILE A 94 6.94 -6.83 11.49
N LEU A 95 7.77 -6.11 10.73
CA LEU A 95 7.68 -6.08 9.26
C LEU A 95 7.87 -7.47 8.66
N GLN A 96 8.85 -8.23 9.14
CA GLN A 96 9.09 -9.60 8.70
C GLN A 96 7.92 -10.53 9.05
N TRP A 97 7.37 -10.38 10.25
CA TRP A 97 6.21 -11.17 10.67
C TRP A 97 4.99 -10.90 9.78
N VAL A 98 4.70 -9.62 9.49
CA VAL A 98 3.59 -9.19 8.62
C VAL A 98 3.77 -9.73 7.20
N LEU A 99 4.97 -9.64 6.64
CA LEU A 99 5.29 -10.20 5.32
C LEU A 99 5.11 -11.71 5.26
N LYS A 100 5.62 -12.41 6.28
CA LYS A 100 5.56 -13.89 6.32
C LYS A 100 4.15 -14.40 6.45
N ASN A 101 3.36 -13.81 7.35
CA ASN A 101 2.04 -14.31 7.72
C ASN A 101 0.90 -13.69 6.89
N ARG A 102 1.14 -12.61 6.15
CA ARG A 102 0.12 -11.85 5.41
C ARG A 102 -1.05 -11.41 6.30
N LYS A 103 -0.78 -11.19 7.58
CA LYS A 103 -1.74 -10.75 8.58
C LYS A 103 -1.34 -9.39 9.12
N ARG A 104 -2.32 -8.61 9.55
CA ARG A 104 -2.09 -7.32 10.21
C ARG A 104 -1.36 -7.51 11.53
N ALA A 105 -0.54 -6.54 11.90
CA ALA A 105 0.07 -6.44 13.22
C ALA A 105 0.19 -4.98 13.64
N GLY A 106 0.43 -4.75 14.92
CA GLY A 106 0.52 -3.40 15.49
C GLY A 106 -0.80 -2.89 16.05
N ALA A 107 -0.99 -1.59 16.02
CA ALA A 107 -2.19 -0.95 16.57
C ALA A 107 -3.49 -1.60 16.08
N MET A 108 -4.47 -1.70 16.98
CA MET A 108 -5.78 -2.31 16.72
C MET A 108 -5.74 -3.82 16.41
N THR A 109 -4.65 -4.50 16.70
CA THR A 109 -4.51 -5.95 16.52
C THR A 109 -4.10 -6.63 17.82
N GLU A 110 -4.19 -7.96 17.87
CA GLU A 110 -3.75 -8.74 19.04
C GLU A 110 -2.22 -8.85 19.13
N ARG A 111 -1.52 -8.69 18.00
CA ARG A 111 -0.08 -8.86 17.95
C ARG A 111 0.63 -7.53 17.77
N PHE A 112 1.56 -7.23 18.68
CA PHE A 112 2.28 -5.96 18.77
C PHE A 112 1.34 -4.75 18.97
N SER A 113 0.29 -4.94 19.77
CA SER A 113 -0.77 -3.94 20.01
C SER A 113 -0.28 -2.63 20.63
N GLU A 114 0.88 -2.64 21.25
CA GLU A 114 1.54 -1.47 21.83
C GLU A 114 2.17 -0.53 20.80
N GLU A 115 2.30 -0.98 19.55
CA GLU A 115 2.85 -0.16 18.48
C GLU A 115 1.84 0.89 18.00
N PRO A 116 2.29 2.12 17.71
CA PRO A 116 1.38 3.18 17.28
C PRO A 116 0.92 3.03 15.81
N TYR A 117 1.59 2.20 15.04
CA TYR A 117 1.28 1.92 13.63
C TYR A 117 0.52 0.61 13.46
N LEU A 118 -0.43 0.61 12.54
CA LEU A 118 -1.04 -0.59 11.98
C LEU A 118 -0.28 -1.00 10.73
N TYR A 119 0.30 -2.18 10.72
CA TYR A 119 1.09 -2.72 9.60
C TYR A 119 0.31 -3.73 8.79
N LEU A 120 0.34 -3.58 7.47
CA LEU A 120 -0.30 -4.46 6.50
C LEU A 120 0.70 -4.83 5.39
N SER A 121 0.67 -6.09 4.96
CA SER A 121 1.47 -6.54 3.82
C SER A 121 0.84 -6.17 2.49
N ILE A 122 1.69 -5.83 1.52
CA ILE A 122 1.33 -5.61 0.12
C ILE A 122 1.80 -6.85 -0.65
N TYR A 123 0.85 -7.64 -1.13
CA TYR A 123 1.13 -8.90 -1.84
C TYR A 123 0.11 -9.17 -2.93
N ALA A 124 0.53 -9.83 -3.99
CA ALA A 124 -0.34 -10.38 -5.04
C ALA A 124 0.12 -11.79 -5.40
N ALA A 125 -0.82 -12.70 -5.50
CA ALA A 125 -0.55 -14.13 -5.69
C ALA A 125 0.48 -14.67 -4.67
N GLN A 126 1.66 -15.09 -5.14
CA GLN A 126 2.74 -15.58 -4.27
C GLN A 126 3.79 -14.51 -3.95
N ASN A 127 3.76 -13.39 -4.65
CA ASN A 127 4.74 -12.33 -4.51
C ASN A 127 4.42 -11.39 -3.33
N ARG A 128 5.46 -11.01 -2.61
CA ARG A 128 5.41 -10.04 -1.51
C ARG A 128 6.21 -8.82 -1.92
N TYR A 129 5.56 -7.66 -1.89
CA TYR A 129 6.14 -6.42 -2.40
C TYR A 129 6.63 -5.47 -1.31
N GLY A 130 6.00 -5.52 -0.15
CA GLY A 130 6.34 -4.66 0.96
C GLY A 130 5.34 -4.69 2.10
N VAL A 131 5.54 -3.78 3.03
CA VAL A 131 4.63 -3.51 4.15
C VAL A 131 4.32 -2.02 4.18
N ILE A 132 3.06 -1.70 4.44
CA ILE A 132 2.66 -0.34 4.78
C ILE A 132 2.30 -0.25 6.26
N GLY A 133 2.79 0.79 6.92
CA GLY A 133 2.42 1.15 8.28
C GLY A 133 1.60 2.43 8.29
N ILE A 134 0.47 2.44 8.99
CA ILE A 134 -0.44 3.57 9.12
C ILE A 134 -0.45 4.00 10.57
N PHE A 135 -0.13 5.26 10.84
CA PHE A 135 -0.20 5.79 12.19
C PHE A 135 -1.66 5.86 12.66
N ILE A 136 -1.99 5.13 13.71
CA ILE A 136 -3.34 5.07 14.27
C ILE A 136 -3.52 6.07 15.40
N GLY A 137 -2.54 6.21 16.30
CA GLY A 137 -2.65 7.05 17.46
C GLY A 137 -3.84 6.66 18.34
N GLN A 138 -4.66 7.64 18.70
CA GLN A 138 -5.83 7.44 19.57
C GLN A 138 -7.14 7.27 18.80
N LYS A 139 -7.14 7.45 17.47
CA LYS A 139 -8.35 7.38 16.66
C LYS A 139 -8.29 6.15 15.73
N PRO A 140 -8.99 5.06 16.05
CA PRO A 140 -9.10 3.89 15.18
C PRO A 140 -9.63 4.24 13.80
N LEU A 141 -9.29 3.39 12.82
CA LEU A 141 -9.92 3.43 11.50
C LEU A 141 -11.39 2.99 11.61
N ASP A 142 -12.30 3.74 10.99
CA ASP A 142 -13.68 3.28 10.87
C ASP A 142 -13.81 2.20 9.78
N VAL A 143 -15.00 1.60 9.67
CA VAL A 143 -15.28 0.52 8.72
C VAL A 143 -15.09 0.98 7.27
N PHE A 144 -15.46 2.22 6.98
CA PHE A 144 -15.36 2.81 5.64
C PHE A 144 -13.89 3.07 5.27
N GLU A 145 -13.13 3.72 6.16
CA GLU A 145 -11.69 3.95 5.99
C GLU A 145 -10.92 2.63 5.79
N ASN A 146 -11.24 1.62 6.60
CA ASN A 146 -10.62 0.30 6.49
C ASN A 146 -10.96 -0.40 5.16
N SER A 147 -12.18 -0.29 4.69
CA SER A 147 -12.61 -0.89 3.41
C SER A 147 -11.88 -0.26 2.21
N ILE A 148 -11.76 1.08 2.19
CA ILE A 148 -11.05 1.77 1.11
C ILE A 148 -9.54 1.50 1.19
N LEU A 149 -8.97 1.50 2.39
CA LEU A 149 -7.56 1.12 2.61
C LEU A 149 -7.24 -0.22 1.96
N LEU A 150 -8.03 -1.25 2.24
CA LEU A 150 -7.82 -2.59 1.66
C LEU A 150 -7.97 -2.59 0.13
N SER A 151 -8.91 -1.82 -0.40
CA SER A 151 -9.10 -1.70 -1.85
C SER A 151 -7.90 -1.02 -2.51
N ILE A 152 -7.38 0.06 -1.95
CA ILE A 152 -6.19 0.77 -2.46
C ILE A 152 -4.95 -0.13 -2.39
N LEU A 153 -4.76 -0.88 -1.30
CA LEU A 153 -3.65 -1.83 -1.19
C LEU A 153 -3.76 -2.95 -2.21
N GLY A 154 -4.97 -3.42 -2.51
CA GLY A 154 -5.21 -4.38 -3.59
C GLY A 154 -4.81 -3.84 -4.97
N GLU A 155 -5.21 -2.61 -5.30
CA GLU A 155 -4.81 -1.95 -6.55
C GLU A 155 -3.29 -1.73 -6.63
N CYS A 156 -2.66 -1.33 -5.54
CA CYS A 156 -1.21 -1.21 -5.43
C CYS A 156 -0.50 -2.55 -5.70
N ALA A 157 -0.94 -3.62 -5.06
CA ALA A 157 -0.37 -4.94 -5.24
C ALA A 157 -0.50 -5.44 -6.69
N MET A 158 -1.65 -5.21 -7.32
CA MET A 158 -1.87 -5.55 -8.72
C MET A 158 -0.99 -4.73 -9.67
N ALA A 159 -0.78 -3.44 -9.39
CA ALA A 159 0.11 -2.59 -10.17
C ALA A 159 1.56 -3.06 -10.07
N LEU A 160 2.03 -3.38 -8.86
CA LEU A 160 3.37 -3.93 -8.61
C LEU A 160 3.59 -5.29 -9.32
N ASP A 161 2.57 -6.14 -9.30
CA ASP A 161 2.61 -7.44 -9.97
C ASP A 161 2.72 -7.30 -11.50
N ARG A 162 1.97 -6.37 -12.08
CA ARG A 162 2.07 -6.03 -13.52
C ARG A 162 3.44 -5.46 -13.90
N GLU A 163 3.94 -4.52 -13.09
CA GLU A 163 5.27 -3.92 -13.33
C GLU A 163 6.38 -4.97 -13.26
N GLN A 164 6.35 -5.83 -12.25
CA GLN A 164 7.32 -6.91 -12.12
C GLN A 164 7.25 -7.88 -13.28
N SER A 165 6.05 -8.31 -13.70
CA SER A 165 5.86 -9.22 -14.84
C SER A 165 6.35 -8.60 -16.15
N ALA A 166 6.09 -7.31 -16.38
CA ALA A 166 6.58 -6.59 -17.56
C ALA A 166 8.11 -6.52 -17.59
N ARG A 167 8.73 -6.20 -16.46
CA ARG A 167 10.19 -6.16 -16.32
C ARG A 167 10.84 -7.52 -16.53
N GLU A 168 10.28 -8.58 -15.96
CA GLU A 168 10.78 -9.94 -16.14
C GLU A 168 10.68 -10.39 -17.61
N LYS A 169 9.61 -10.03 -18.32
CA LYS A 169 9.47 -10.30 -19.77
C LYS A 169 10.50 -9.54 -20.59
N GLU A 170 10.76 -8.28 -20.28
CA GLU A 170 11.75 -7.47 -20.98
C GLU A 170 13.16 -8.01 -20.75
N GLU A 171 13.53 -8.35 -19.52
CA GLU A 171 14.80 -8.98 -19.18
C GLU A 171 14.99 -10.32 -19.91
N ALA A 172 13.96 -11.16 -19.97
CA ALA A 172 14.00 -12.42 -20.71
C ALA A 172 14.16 -12.21 -22.21
N ALA A 173 13.50 -11.20 -22.79
CA ALA A 173 13.65 -10.87 -24.21
C ALA A 173 15.06 -10.36 -24.54
N VAL A 174 15.66 -9.54 -23.67
CA VAL A 174 17.05 -9.07 -23.83
C VAL A 174 18.03 -10.24 -23.74
N MET A 175 17.85 -11.13 -22.77
CA MET A 175 18.71 -12.32 -22.64
C MET A 175 18.62 -13.24 -23.85
N ALA A 176 17.42 -13.51 -24.37
CA ALA A 176 17.21 -14.32 -25.58
C ALA A 176 17.88 -13.70 -26.80
N LYS A 177 17.78 -12.39 -26.99
CA LYS A 177 18.44 -11.64 -28.07
C LYS A 177 19.96 -11.70 -27.96
N ASN A 178 20.53 -11.52 -26.77
CA ASN A 178 21.96 -11.59 -26.51
C ASN A 178 22.50 -13.01 -26.79
N GLU A 179 21.78 -14.04 -26.41
CA GLU A 179 22.17 -15.42 -26.70
C GLU A 179 22.13 -15.74 -28.20
N GLN A 180 21.13 -15.27 -28.94
CA GLN A 180 21.04 -15.39 -30.39
C GLN A 180 22.21 -14.69 -31.11
N LEU A 181 22.62 -13.51 -30.62
CA LEU A 181 23.80 -12.79 -31.12
C LEU A 181 25.12 -13.56 -30.88
N ARG A 182 25.24 -14.26 -29.74
CA ARG A 182 26.39 -15.11 -29.43
C ARG A 182 26.50 -16.32 -30.33
N VAL A 183 25.38 -16.94 -30.71
CA VAL A 183 25.33 -18.11 -31.62
C VAL A 183 25.66 -17.72 -33.06
N ASN A 184 25.36 -16.50 -33.49
CA ASN A 184 25.61 -16.02 -34.87
C ASN A 184 27.03 -15.44 -35.09
N LEU A 185 27.84 -15.37 -34.04
CA LEU A 185 29.27 -15.04 -34.13
C LEU A 185 30.11 -16.30 -34.26
#